data_0cdf1877f0a650ff3b599387a9a367da
#
_entry.id   0cdf1877f0a650ff3b599387a9a367da
#
_cell.length_a   1.000
_cell.length_b   1.000
_cell.length_c   1.000
_cell.angle_alpha   90.00
_cell.angle_beta   90.00
_cell.angle_gamma   90.00
#
_symmetry.space_group_name_H-M   'P 1'
#
loop_
_entity.id
_entity.type
_entity.pdbx_description
1 polymer ?
#
loop_
_entity_poly.entity_id
_entity_poly.type
_entity_poly.pdbx_seq_one_letter_code
_entity_poly.pdbx_strand_id
1 'polypeptide(L)'
;AVLGLARSGYDVPDSYYQDYYATVETYVKACDGKLHDKKYTEYSRVIVALSSIGKDARNVGGYDLTKPLGDYDKTIWQGLNGPIWALIALDSRDYPMPENPEAETQATRQMYIDRILECQLPDGGWSLFGGTSAASSGDGVSDPDITGMALQALAKYQDQPAVAKATEEALACMSKKQ
;
A
#
# COMPACT_ATOMS: atom_id res chain seq x y z
N ALA A 1 -14.16 -0.95 5.42
CA ALA A 1 -15.48 -1.59 5.37
C ALA A 1 -15.65 -2.42 4.08
N VAL A 2 -15.59 -1.83 2.87
CA VAL A 2 -15.86 -2.52 1.59
C VAL A 2 -15.00 -3.76 1.37
N LEU A 3 -13.67 -3.66 1.53
CA LEU A 3 -12.76 -4.80 1.43
C LEU A 3 -13.15 -5.94 2.40
N GLY A 4 -13.45 -5.58 3.67
CA GLY A 4 -13.86 -6.57 4.67
C GLY A 4 -15.16 -7.27 4.30
N LEU A 5 -16.17 -6.53 3.85
CA LEU A 5 -17.44 -7.10 3.40
C LEU A 5 -17.26 -7.99 2.16
N ALA A 6 -16.48 -7.54 1.17
CA ALA A 6 -16.22 -8.30 -0.05
C ALA A 6 -15.46 -9.63 0.20
N ARG A 7 -14.78 -9.74 1.34
CA ARG A 7 -13.98 -10.91 1.73
C ARG A 7 -14.56 -11.71 2.91
N SER A 8 -15.68 -11.25 3.48
CA SER A 8 -16.26 -11.84 4.70
C SER A 8 -17.01 -13.16 4.47
N GLY A 9 -17.39 -13.45 3.22
CA GLY A 9 -18.31 -14.56 2.91
C GLY A 9 -19.78 -14.29 3.26
N TYR A 10 -20.12 -13.11 3.77
CA TYR A 10 -21.52 -12.70 3.94
C TYR A 10 -22.19 -12.40 2.60
N ASP A 11 -23.48 -12.68 2.54
CA ASP A 11 -24.32 -12.31 1.39
C ASP A 11 -24.62 -10.81 1.45
N VAL A 12 -23.76 -10.03 0.77
CA VAL A 12 -23.90 -8.59 0.65
C VAL A 12 -24.56 -8.29 -0.69
N PRO A 13 -25.69 -7.55 -0.74
CA PRO A 13 -26.36 -7.21 -2.00
C PRO A 13 -25.41 -6.52 -3.00
N ASP A 14 -25.44 -6.93 -4.25
CA ASP A 14 -24.65 -6.31 -5.32
C ASP A 14 -24.87 -4.81 -5.43
N SER A 15 -26.09 -4.34 -5.14
CA SER A 15 -26.44 -2.90 -5.11
C SER A 15 -25.54 -2.11 -4.16
N TYR A 16 -25.15 -2.68 -3.01
CA TYR A 16 -24.23 -2.02 -2.08
C TYR A 16 -22.88 -1.70 -2.73
N TYR A 17 -22.33 -2.63 -3.48
CA TYR A 17 -21.05 -2.43 -4.17
C TYR A 17 -21.19 -1.50 -5.39
N GLN A 18 -22.33 -1.54 -6.07
CA GLN A 18 -22.65 -0.62 -7.17
C GLN A 18 -22.77 0.83 -6.66
N ASP A 19 -23.47 1.05 -5.56
CA ASP A 19 -23.66 2.36 -4.94
C ASP A 19 -22.33 2.91 -4.41
N TYR A 20 -21.50 2.04 -3.81
CA TYR A 20 -20.15 2.40 -3.40
C TYR A 20 -19.31 2.86 -4.60
N TYR A 21 -19.31 2.08 -5.68
CA TYR A 21 -18.56 2.44 -6.89
C TYR A 21 -19.05 3.77 -7.49
N ALA A 22 -20.35 3.97 -7.60
CA ALA A 22 -20.94 5.21 -8.11
C ALA A 22 -20.55 6.43 -7.26
N THR A 23 -20.49 6.26 -5.92
CA THR A 23 -20.04 7.29 -5.01
C THR A 23 -18.56 7.63 -5.23
N VAL A 24 -17.70 6.62 -5.34
CA VAL A 24 -16.26 6.79 -5.63
C VAL A 24 -16.08 7.48 -6.99
N GLU A 25 -16.76 7.02 -8.02
CA GLU A 25 -16.68 7.61 -9.37
C GLU A 25 -17.09 9.08 -9.38
N THR A 26 -18.18 9.41 -8.69
CA THR A 26 -18.65 10.79 -8.55
C THR A 26 -17.61 11.66 -7.86
N TYR A 27 -17.02 11.17 -6.77
CA TYR A 27 -15.98 11.89 -6.04
C TYR A 27 -14.72 12.09 -6.89
N VAL A 28 -14.27 11.04 -7.58
CA VAL A 28 -13.08 11.09 -8.46
C VAL A 28 -13.25 12.12 -9.57
N LYS A 29 -14.44 12.15 -10.20
CA LYS A 29 -14.78 13.17 -11.21
C LYS A 29 -14.78 14.58 -10.63
N ALA A 30 -15.32 14.77 -9.43
CA ALA A 30 -15.41 16.07 -8.77
C ALA A 30 -14.06 16.65 -8.39
N CYS A 31 -13.03 15.80 -8.18
CA CYS A 31 -11.66 16.22 -7.85
C CYS A 31 -10.66 16.02 -9.00
N ASP A 32 -11.15 15.85 -10.25
CA ASP A 32 -10.32 15.64 -11.45
C ASP A 32 -9.27 14.53 -11.27
N GLY A 33 -9.65 13.43 -10.61
CA GLY A 33 -8.78 12.29 -10.32
C GLY A 33 -7.76 12.52 -9.19
N LYS A 34 -7.72 13.70 -8.59
CA LYS A 34 -6.75 14.06 -7.56
C LYS A 34 -7.33 13.87 -6.16
N LEU A 35 -7.18 12.67 -5.59
CA LEU A 35 -7.74 12.36 -4.29
C LEU A 35 -7.08 13.11 -3.14
N HIS A 36 -5.76 13.34 -3.22
CA HIS A 36 -5.01 14.10 -2.21
C HIS A 36 -3.66 14.57 -2.77
N ASP A 37 -3.20 15.76 -2.30
CA ASP A 37 -1.93 16.36 -2.76
C ASP A 37 -0.69 15.63 -2.23
N LYS A 38 -0.75 15.07 -1.01
CA LYS A 38 0.40 14.52 -0.29
C LYS A 38 0.18 13.10 0.24
N LYS A 39 -1.06 12.70 0.53
CA LYS A 39 -1.35 11.41 1.15
C LYS A 39 -1.67 10.37 0.08
N TYR A 40 -0.65 9.78 -0.51
CA TYR A 40 -0.80 8.83 -1.60
C TYR A 40 -1.37 7.46 -1.15
N THR A 41 -1.37 7.18 0.15
CA THR A 41 -2.13 6.04 0.71
C THR A 41 -3.63 6.16 0.47
N GLU A 42 -4.19 7.36 0.22
CA GLU A 42 -5.60 7.51 -0.16
C GLU A 42 -5.89 6.83 -1.50
N TYR A 43 -5.00 6.98 -2.50
CA TYR A 43 -5.12 6.24 -3.77
C TYR A 43 -5.03 4.74 -3.53
N SER A 44 -4.02 4.28 -2.79
CA SER A 44 -3.81 2.86 -2.49
C SER A 44 -5.04 2.21 -1.85
N ARG A 45 -5.64 2.87 -0.85
CA ARG A 45 -6.85 2.37 -0.16
C ARG A 45 -8.05 2.27 -1.09
N VAL A 46 -8.26 3.25 -1.96
CA VAL A 46 -9.35 3.22 -2.95
C VAL A 46 -9.09 2.11 -3.97
N ILE A 47 -7.86 1.96 -4.47
CA ILE A 47 -7.48 0.89 -5.39
C ILE A 47 -7.78 -0.49 -4.80
N VAL A 48 -7.38 -0.75 -3.56
CA VAL A 48 -7.64 -2.02 -2.87
C VAL A 48 -9.15 -2.27 -2.71
N ALA A 49 -9.91 -1.24 -2.34
CA ALA A 49 -11.36 -1.37 -2.22
C ALA A 49 -12.02 -1.68 -3.57
N LEU A 50 -11.64 -0.98 -4.64
CA LEU A 50 -12.15 -1.22 -6.00
C LEU A 50 -11.78 -2.60 -6.51
N SER A 51 -10.54 -3.04 -6.30
CA SER A 51 -10.08 -4.38 -6.68
C SER A 51 -10.88 -5.46 -5.98
N SER A 52 -11.24 -5.26 -4.69
CA SER A 52 -12.00 -6.24 -3.90
C SER A 52 -13.43 -6.47 -4.41
N ILE A 53 -14.00 -5.51 -5.14
CA ILE A 53 -15.33 -5.58 -5.76
C ILE A 53 -15.26 -5.77 -7.28
N GLY A 54 -14.10 -6.16 -7.81
CA GLY A 54 -13.90 -6.48 -9.23
C GLY A 54 -13.80 -5.26 -10.16
N LYS A 55 -13.65 -4.04 -9.63
CA LYS A 55 -13.52 -2.82 -10.44
C LYS A 55 -12.06 -2.51 -10.77
N ASP A 56 -11.82 -1.99 -11.99
CA ASP A 56 -10.49 -1.59 -12.42
C ASP A 56 -10.20 -0.14 -12.02
N ALA A 57 -9.18 0.04 -11.17
CA ALA A 57 -8.80 1.36 -10.68
C ALA A 57 -8.08 2.23 -11.73
N ARG A 58 -7.71 1.66 -12.88
CA ARG A 58 -7.10 2.41 -13.99
C ARG A 58 -8.10 3.21 -14.81
N ASN A 59 -9.40 3.00 -14.57
CA ASN A 59 -10.43 3.75 -15.26
C ASN A 59 -11.63 3.98 -14.33
N VAL A 60 -11.53 4.96 -13.47
CA VAL A 60 -12.61 5.39 -12.57
C VAL A 60 -13.11 6.75 -13.03
N GLY A 61 -14.23 6.75 -13.72
CA GLY A 61 -14.77 8.00 -14.29
C GLY A 61 -13.85 8.69 -15.32
N GLY A 62 -12.98 7.91 -15.99
CA GLY A 62 -12.00 8.42 -16.96
C GLY A 62 -10.60 8.69 -16.37
N TYR A 63 -10.40 8.47 -15.08
CA TYR A 63 -9.12 8.72 -14.39
C TYR A 63 -8.44 7.41 -13.98
N ASP A 64 -7.12 7.37 -14.13
CA ASP A 64 -6.27 6.27 -13.66
C ASP A 64 -5.77 6.58 -12.24
N LEU A 65 -6.36 5.92 -11.24
CA LEU A 65 -5.98 6.09 -9.84
C LEU A 65 -4.67 5.37 -9.48
N THR A 66 -4.14 4.51 -10.35
CA THR A 66 -2.84 3.87 -10.12
C THR A 66 -1.67 4.77 -10.50
N LYS A 67 -1.86 5.70 -11.47
CA LYS A 67 -0.82 6.60 -11.98
C LYS A 67 -0.03 7.32 -10.87
N PRO A 68 -0.65 7.87 -9.81
CA PRO A 68 0.09 8.53 -8.72
C PRO A 68 1.12 7.63 -8.04
N LEU A 69 0.89 6.30 -7.97
CA LEU A 69 1.83 5.35 -7.36
C LEU A 69 3.09 5.12 -8.21
N GLY A 70 3.18 5.72 -9.39
CA GLY A 70 4.40 5.83 -10.19
C GLY A 70 5.35 6.95 -9.73
N ASP A 71 4.92 7.82 -8.80
CA ASP A 71 5.75 8.87 -8.21
C ASP A 71 6.36 8.39 -6.89
N TYR A 72 7.66 8.06 -6.93
CA TYR A 72 8.36 7.51 -5.77
C TYR A 72 8.40 8.50 -4.61
N ASP A 73 8.83 9.73 -4.87
CA ASP A 73 9.09 10.73 -3.82
C ASP A 73 7.81 11.09 -3.05
N LYS A 74 6.71 11.27 -3.78
CA LYS A 74 5.42 11.55 -3.15
C LYS A 74 4.85 10.33 -2.43
N THR A 75 5.09 9.13 -2.94
CA THR A 75 4.59 7.91 -2.30
C THR A 75 5.29 7.66 -0.97
N ILE A 76 6.62 7.83 -0.88
CA ILE A 76 7.36 7.60 0.37
C ILE A 76 7.22 8.73 1.40
N TRP A 77 6.60 9.85 1.04
CA TRP A 77 6.44 11.01 1.93
C TRP A 77 5.73 10.69 3.25
N GLN A 78 4.83 9.69 3.26
CA GLN A 78 4.10 9.22 4.45
C GLN A 78 4.86 8.16 5.26
N GLY A 79 6.20 8.11 5.19
CA GLY A 79 6.99 7.05 5.79
C GLY A 79 6.69 5.69 5.17
N LEU A 80 6.82 4.61 5.93
CA LEU A 80 6.64 3.25 5.43
C LEU A 80 5.22 2.92 4.98
N ASN A 81 4.20 3.64 5.44
CA ASN A 81 2.84 3.47 4.94
C ASN A 81 2.76 3.65 3.41
N GLY A 82 3.55 4.57 2.85
CA GLY A 82 3.57 4.83 1.41
C GLY A 82 3.92 3.60 0.58
N PRO A 83 5.16 3.11 0.64
CA PRO A 83 5.60 1.96 -0.16
C PRO A 83 4.85 0.67 0.18
N ILE A 84 4.51 0.43 1.45
CA ILE A 84 3.72 -0.73 1.87
C ILE A 84 2.36 -0.74 1.17
N TRP A 85 1.59 0.34 1.29
CA TRP A 85 0.27 0.42 0.68
C TRP A 85 0.31 0.49 -0.84
N ALA A 86 1.36 1.06 -1.43
CA ALA A 86 1.55 1.06 -2.87
C ALA A 86 1.70 -0.37 -3.42
N LEU A 87 2.55 -1.21 -2.80
CA LEU A 87 2.68 -2.61 -3.18
C LEU A 87 1.37 -3.38 -3.00
N ILE A 88 0.71 -3.26 -1.84
CA ILE A 88 -0.58 -3.92 -1.58
C ILE A 88 -1.62 -3.52 -2.64
N ALA A 89 -1.68 -2.24 -2.99
CA ALA A 89 -2.63 -1.74 -3.98
C ALA A 89 -2.34 -2.26 -5.39
N LEU A 90 -1.09 -2.16 -5.84
CA LEU A 90 -0.69 -2.64 -7.17
C LEU A 90 -0.86 -4.15 -7.30
N ASP A 91 -0.59 -4.89 -6.23
CA ASP A 91 -0.68 -6.36 -6.22
C ASP A 91 -2.10 -6.89 -6.01
N SER A 92 -3.03 -6.03 -5.56
CA SER A 92 -4.43 -6.44 -5.30
C SER A 92 -5.17 -6.95 -6.54
N ARG A 93 -4.72 -6.55 -7.74
CA ARG A 93 -5.24 -6.98 -9.04
C ARG A 93 -4.13 -7.16 -10.09
N ASP A 94 -2.92 -7.43 -9.66
CA ASP A 94 -1.74 -7.59 -10.53
C ASP A 94 -1.59 -6.40 -11.52
N TYR A 95 -1.83 -5.19 -11.06
CA TYR A 95 -1.63 -3.99 -11.88
C TYR A 95 -0.17 -3.87 -12.30
N PRO A 96 0.13 -3.52 -13.55
CA PRO A 96 1.49 -3.17 -13.93
C PRO A 96 1.97 -1.95 -13.14
N MET A 97 3.28 -1.77 -13.03
CA MET A 97 3.83 -0.54 -12.46
C MET A 97 3.40 0.64 -13.34
N PRO A 98 2.67 1.63 -12.78
CA PRO A 98 2.17 2.74 -13.58
C PRO A 98 3.29 3.71 -13.96
N GLU A 99 3.26 4.17 -15.21
CA GLU A 99 4.11 5.28 -15.65
C GLU A 99 3.49 6.61 -15.20
N ASN A 100 4.32 7.48 -14.62
CA ASN A 100 3.91 8.83 -14.23
C ASN A 100 4.91 9.85 -14.77
N PRO A 101 4.65 10.45 -15.97
CA PRO A 101 5.55 11.43 -16.57
C PRO A 101 5.75 12.71 -15.76
N GLU A 102 4.91 12.94 -14.75
CA GLU A 102 5.02 14.10 -13.85
C GLU A 102 5.86 13.82 -12.60
N ALA A 103 6.30 12.55 -12.42
CA ALA A 103 7.13 12.18 -11.29
C ALA A 103 8.57 12.71 -11.48
N GLU A 104 9.16 13.22 -10.42
CA GLU A 104 10.60 13.52 -10.39
C GLU A 104 11.41 12.22 -10.45
N THR A 105 11.01 11.23 -9.65
CA THR A 105 11.57 9.87 -9.66
C THR A 105 10.47 8.87 -10.03
N GLN A 106 10.59 8.26 -11.21
CA GLN A 106 9.69 7.17 -11.62
C GLN A 106 9.91 5.97 -10.71
N ALA A 107 8.87 5.54 -10.01
CA ALA A 107 8.91 4.40 -9.12
C ALA A 107 9.01 3.08 -9.88
N THR A 108 9.65 2.09 -9.24
CA THR A 108 9.55 0.67 -9.59
C THR A 108 9.09 -0.11 -8.36
N ARG A 109 8.56 -1.33 -8.56
CA ARG A 109 8.24 -2.21 -7.43
C ARG A 109 9.46 -2.49 -6.56
N GLN A 110 10.62 -2.70 -7.20
CA GLN A 110 11.84 -2.98 -6.47
C GLN A 110 12.24 -1.83 -5.55
N MET A 111 12.09 -0.58 -5.99
CA MET A 111 12.37 0.58 -5.13
C MET A 111 11.49 0.60 -3.86
N TYR A 112 10.23 0.20 -3.96
CA TYR A 112 9.35 0.09 -2.79
C TYR A 112 9.75 -1.07 -1.88
N ILE A 113 10.12 -2.22 -2.45
CA ILE A 113 10.64 -3.37 -1.70
C ILE A 113 11.92 -2.98 -0.97
N ASP A 114 12.88 -2.41 -1.68
CA ASP A 114 14.17 -1.99 -1.11
C ASP A 114 13.96 -0.98 0.03
N ARG A 115 13.04 -0.02 -0.17
CA ARG A 115 12.71 0.96 0.88
C ARG A 115 12.14 0.30 2.14
N ILE A 116 11.31 -0.71 2.00
CA ILE A 116 10.78 -1.46 3.15
C ILE A 116 11.91 -2.22 3.83
N LEU A 117 12.77 -2.92 3.08
CA LEU A 117 13.87 -3.69 3.63
C LEU A 117 14.90 -2.81 4.37
N GLU A 118 15.27 -1.65 3.79
CA GLU A 118 16.18 -0.68 4.40
C GLU A 118 15.69 -0.13 5.74
N CYS A 119 14.39 -0.10 5.93
CA CYS A 119 13.75 0.41 7.14
C CYS A 119 13.49 -0.65 8.22
N GLN A 120 13.91 -1.90 8.01
CA GLN A 120 13.77 -2.95 9.03
C GLN A 120 14.59 -2.61 10.27
N LEU A 121 14.01 -2.78 11.44
CA LEU A 121 14.63 -2.48 12.72
C LEU A 121 15.46 -3.68 13.22
N PRO A 122 16.41 -3.43 14.15
CA PRO A 122 17.26 -4.51 14.67
C PRO A 122 16.50 -5.62 15.38
N ASP A 123 15.28 -5.38 15.87
CA ASP A 123 14.41 -6.40 16.47
C ASP A 123 13.70 -7.28 15.42
N GLY A 124 13.91 -6.99 14.14
CA GLY A 124 13.35 -7.72 12.99
C GLY A 124 12.02 -7.19 12.44
N GLY A 125 11.36 -6.26 13.12
CA GLY A 125 10.11 -5.67 12.67
C GLY A 125 10.27 -4.30 12.04
N TRP A 126 9.16 -3.57 11.89
CA TRP A 126 9.13 -2.21 11.31
C TRP A 126 8.35 -1.24 12.18
N SER A 127 8.69 0.03 12.06
CA SER A 127 7.92 1.17 12.58
C SER A 127 7.64 2.16 11.44
N LEU A 128 6.75 3.12 11.68
CA LEU A 128 6.28 4.06 10.63
C LEU A 128 7.43 4.79 9.90
N PHE A 129 8.47 5.16 10.59
CA PHE A 129 9.61 5.91 10.01
C PHE A 129 10.87 5.07 9.84
N GLY A 130 10.88 3.83 10.27
CA GLY A 130 12.04 2.94 10.19
C GLY A 130 13.21 3.38 11.09
N GLY A 131 14.34 2.66 10.98
CA GLY A 131 15.56 2.95 11.73
C GLY A 131 16.50 4.00 11.11
N THR A 132 16.13 4.56 9.94
CA THR A 132 17.05 5.38 9.12
C THR A 132 16.90 6.89 9.28
N SER A 133 15.90 7.39 10.01
CA SER A 133 15.72 8.83 10.20
C SER A 133 15.99 9.25 11.64
N ALA A 134 16.70 10.36 11.80
CA ALA A 134 16.88 11.05 13.09
C ALA A 134 15.54 11.54 13.69
N ALA A 135 14.46 11.47 12.94
CA ALA A 135 13.08 11.76 13.38
C ALA A 135 12.38 10.53 13.98
N SER A 136 12.99 9.34 13.94
CA SER A 136 12.50 8.18 14.69
C SER A 136 12.80 8.39 16.17
N SER A 137 12.01 9.23 16.82
CA SER A 137 11.95 9.37 18.28
C SER A 137 11.32 8.16 18.97
N GLY A 138 11.29 7.02 18.31
CA GLY A 138 10.95 5.73 18.89
C GLY A 138 12.20 4.98 19.29
N ASP A 139 12.12 4.23 20.35
CA ASP A 139 13.19 3.45 21.00
C ASP A 139 13.79 2.32 20.13
N GLY A 140 13.72 2.39 18.81
CA GLY A 140 14.14 1.31 17.88
C GLY A 140 13.27 0.06 18.00
N VAL A 141 12.08 0.19 18.56
CA VAL A 141 11.12 -0.90 18.76
C VAL A 141 10.10 -0.90 17.63
N SER A 142 9.91 -2.05 17.02
CA SER A 142 8.94 -2.21 15.95
C SER A 142 7.49 -2.15 16.44
N ASP A 143 6.63 -1.63 15.58
CA ASP A 143 5.19 -1.58 15.76
C ASP A 143 4.55 -2.84 15.13
N PRO A 144 3.70 -3.59 15.85
CA PRO A 144 3.06 -4.79 15.35
C PRO A 144 2.18 -4.55 14.11
N ASP A 145 1.45 -3.43 14.05
CA ASP A 145 0.56 -3.12 12.94
C ASP A 145 1.36 -2.81 11.67
N ILE A 146 2.41 -1.99 11.79
CA ILE A 146 3.31 -1.68 10.66
C ILE A 146 4.04 -2.95 10.20
N THR A 147 4.51 -3.77 11.14
CA THR A 147 5.17 -5.04 10.81
C THR A 147 4.23 -5.98 10.08
N GLY A 148 2.99 -6.12 10.53
CA GLY A 148 1.98 -6.94 9.86
C GLY A 148 1.65 -6.44 8.44
N MET A 149 1.55 -5.12 8.24
CA MET A 149 1.34 -4.54 6.91
C MET A 149 2.56 -4.72 6.00
N ALA A 150 3.78 -4.59 6.51
CA ALA A 150 5.00 -4.84 5.73
C ALA A 150 5.10 -6.31 5.29
N LEU A 151 4.81 -7.25 6.18
CA LEU A 151 4.73 -8.67 5.85
C LEU A 151 3.71 -8.95 4.74
N GLN A 152 2.54 -8.31 4.80
CA GLN A 152 1.52 -8.43 3.75
C GLN A 152 2.01 -7.88 2.41
N ALA A 153 2.68 -6.72 2.40
CA ALA A 153 3.22 -6.10 1.19
C ALA A 153 4.32 -6.96 0.55
N LEU A 154 5.15 -7.62 1.36
CA LEU A 154 6.27 -8.44 0.92
C LEU A 154 5.89 -9.89 0.57
N ALA A 155 4.65 -10.29 0.80
CA ALA A 155 4.20 -11.69 0.65
C ALA A 155 4.41 -12.27 -0.77
N LYS A 156 4.26 -11.45 -1.81
CA LYS A 156 4.46 -11.88 -3.22
C LYS A 156 5.93 -11.97 -3.66
N TYR A 157 6.87 -11.50 -2.87
CA TYR A 157 8.28 -11.32 -3.26
C TYR A 157 9.22 -12.25 -2.50
N GLN A 158 8.71 -13.37 -1.99
CA GLN A 158 9.47 -14.33 -1.17
C GLN A 158 10.52 -15.13 -1.97
N ASP A 159 10.50 -15.04 -3.29
CA ASP A 159 11.55 -15.54 -4.19
C ASP A 159 12.85 -14.73 -4.11
N GLN A 160 12.79 -13.51 -3.57
CA GLN A 160 13.97 -12.69 -3.29
C GLN A 160 14.57 -13.07 -1.92
N PRO A 161 15.85 -13.53 -1.84
CA PRO A 161 16.45 -13.99 -0.58
C PRO A 161 16.44 -12.93 0.53
N ALA A 162 16.61 -11.64 0.19
CA ALA A 162 16.57 -10.55 1.14
C ALA A 162 15.16 -10.38 1.76
N VAL A 163 14.12 -10.51 0.94
CA VAL A 163 12.72 -10.45 1.40
C VAL A 163 12.39 -11.64 2.28
N ALA A 164 12.77 -12.86 1.87
CA ALA A 164 12.54 -14.07 2.65
C ALA A 164 13.18 -13.97 4.04
N LYS A 165 14.45 -13.53 4.11
CA LYS A 165 15.17 -13.31 5.36
C LYS A 165 14.46 -12.27 6.26
N ALA A 166 14.13 -11.12 5.70
CA ALA A 166 13.44 -10.05 6.44
C ALA A 166 12.07 -10.51 6.97
N THR A 167 11.36 -11.31 6.20
CA THR A 167 10.09 -11.92 6.60
C THR A 167 10.26 -12.88 7.78
N GLU A 168 11.27 -13.75 7.73
CA GLU A 168 11.57 -14.69 8.82
C GLU A 168 11.90 -13.96 10.13
N GLU A 169 12.74 -12.93 10.06
CA GLU A 169 13.11 -12.09 11.21
C GLU A 169 11.88 -11.36 11.80
N ALA A 170 10.99 -10.86 10.93
CA ALA A 170 9.77 -10.17 11.36
C ALA A 170 8.76 -11.11 12.01
N LEU A 171 8.58 -12.32 11.48
CA LEU A 171 7.72 -13.34 12.10
C LEU A 171 8.25 -13.74 13.48
N ALA A 172 9.58 -13.89 13.63
CA ALA A 172 10.20 -14.15 14.92
C ALA A 172 10.00 -12.99 15.90
N CYS A 173 10.09 -11.73 15.42
CA CYS A 173 9.79 -10.54 16.22
C CYS A 173 8.34 -10.52 16.70
N MET A 174 7.38 -10.74 15.81
CA MET A 174 5.95 -10.76 16.15
C MET A 174 5.62 -11.85 17.16
N SER A 175 6.21 -13.04 17.02
CA SER A 175 6.00 -14.15 17.97
C SER A 175 6.50 -13.84 19.38
N LYS A 176 7.53 -13.02 19.53
CA LYS A 176 8.04 -12.59 20.85
C LYS A 176 7.18 -11.52 21.52
N LYS A 177 6.33 -10.83 20.74
CA LYS A 177 5.47 -9.73 21.23
C LYS A 177 4.05 -10.18 21.58
N GLN A 178 3.71 -11.46 21.34
CA GLN A 178 2.46 -12.08 21.78
C GLN A 178 2.56 -12.51 23.25
#